data_7aa0e929787e3763a70cedc859bd5006
#
_entry.id   7aa0e929787e3763a70cedc859bd5006
#
_cell.length_a   1.000
_cell.length_b   1.000
_cell.length_c   1.000
_cell.angle_alpha   90.00
_cell.angle_beta   90.00
_cell.angle_gamma   90.00
#
_symmetry.space_group_name_H-M   'P 1'
#
loop_
_entity.id
_entity.type
_entity.pdbx_description
1 polymer ?
#
loop_
_entity_poly.entity_id
_entity_poly.type
_entity_poly.pdbx_seq_one_letter_code
_entity_poly.pdbx_strand_id
1 'polypeptide(L)'
;MARIAGVDLPRDKRVEIGLTYIYGIGRVSSNKILEAANVNPDTRVRDLTDDEVKVIGEIIAKDYMVEGDLKREVALNIKRLQEIGCYRGIRHRKGLPVRGQKTKTNARTRKGPKKTVANKKK
;
A
#
# COMPACT_ATOMS: atom_id res chain seq x y z
N MET A 1 -9.87 19.29 -7.41
CA MET A 1 -8.93 18.22 -7.03
C MET A 1 -9.69 16.90 -7.00
N ALA A 2 -9.17 15.89 -7.66
CA ALA A 2 -9.83 14.59 -7.70
C ALA A 2 -9.59 13.81 -6.40
N ARG A 3 -10.66 13.28 -5.84
CA ARG A 3 -10.59 12.46 -4.63
C ARG A 3 -11.25 11.12 -4.92
N ILE A 4 -10.47 10.04 -4.78
CA ILE A 4 -10.94 8.69 -5.06
C ILE A 4 -10.56 7.80 -3.87
N ALA A 5 -11.51 6.98 -3.42
CA ALA A 5 -11.32 6.08 -2.27
C ALA A 5 -10.84 6.84 -1.01
N GLY A 6 -11.25 8.09 -0.86
CA GLY A 6 -10.86 8.92 0.28
C GLY A 6 -9.47 9.54 0.16
N VAL A 7 -8.81 9.39 -0.97
CA VAL A 7 -7.45 9.91 -1.18
C VAL A 7 -7.48 11.05 -2.19
N ASP A 8 -6.84 12.17 -1.86
CA ASP A 8 -6.67 13.28 -2.78
C ASP A 8 -5.52 12.96 -3.72
N LEU A 9 -5.80 12.93 -5.02
CA LEU A 9 -4.79 12.59 -6.02
C LEU A 9 -4.00 13.83 -6.42
N PRO A 10 -2.70 13.69 -6.74
CA PRO A 10 -1.88 14.81 -7.19
C PRO A 10 -2.38 15.30 -8.56
N ARG A 11 -2.60 16.61 -8.67
CA ARG A 11 -3.21 17.21 -9.87
C ARG A 11 -2.31 17.16 -11.09
N ASP A 12 -1.02 17.28 -10.91
CA ASP A 12 -0.06 17.41 -12.00
C ASP A 12 0.42 16.09 -12.57
N LYS A 13 0.06 14.98 -11.95
CA LYS A 13 0.46 13.64 -12.40
C LYS A 13 -0.56 13.09 -13.39
N ARG A 14 -0.07 12.22 -14.30
CA ARG A 14 -0.99 11.44 -15.14
C ARG A 14 -1.87 10.57 -14.25
N VAL A 15 -3.07 10.30 -14.70
CA VAL A 15 -4.01 9.51 -13.88
C VAL A 15 -3.46 8.12 -13.56
N GLU A 16 -2.71 7.52 -14.50
CA GLU A 16 -2.04 6.24 -14.28
C GLU A 16 -1.15 6.27 -13.03
N ILE A 17 -0.37 7.32 -12.88
CA ILE A 17 0.53 7.48 -11.73
C ILE A 17 -0.23 7.97 -10.51
N GLY A 18 -1.21 8.85 -10.71
CA GLY A 18 -2.01 9.39 -9.61
C GLY A 18 -2.74 8.30 -8.83
N LEU A 19 -3.30 7.31 -9.52
CA LEU A 19 -4.00 6.22 -8.86
C LEU A 19 -3.09 5.37 -7.97
N THR A 20 -1.78 5.33 -8.26
CA THR A 20 -0.84 4.57 -7.42
C THR A 20 -0.64 5.18 -6.04
N TYR A 21 -1.11 6.40 -5.80
CA TYR A 21 -1.07 7.03 -4.48
C TYR A 21 -2.11 6.44 -3.53
N ILE A 22 -3.05 5.65 -4.06
CA ILE A 22 -4.02 4.93 -3.24
C ILE A 22 -3.36 3.65 -2.75
N TYR A 23 -3.38 3.43 -1.43
CA TYR A 23 -2.79 2.23 -0.84
C TYR A 23 -3.49 0.98 -1.36
N GLY A 24 -2.75 0.09 -1.97
CA GLY A 24 -3.28 -1.13 -2.57
C GLY A 24 -3.37 -1.11 -4.08
N ILE A 25 -3.14 0.05 -4.72
CA ILE A 25 -3.15 0.16 -6.18
C ILE A 25 -1.73 0.45 -6.65
N GLY A 26 -1.18 -0.48 -7.43
CA GLY A 26 0.08 -0.29 -8.12
C GLY A 26 -0.16 0.09 -9.58
N ARG A 27 0.91 0.21 -10.33
CA ARG A 27 0.83 0.63 -11.73
C ARG A 27 -0.01 -0.31 -12.60
N VAL A 28 0.14 -1.62 -12.41
CA VAL A 28 -0.62 -2.61 -13.18
C VAL A 28 -2.11 -2.53 -12.86
N SER A 29 -2.46 -2.44 -11.58
CA SER A 29 -3.86 -2.29 -11.16
C SER A 29 -4.45 -0.98 -11.67
N SER A 30 -3.67 0.10 -11.64
CA SER A 30 -4.06 1.39 -12.18
C SER A 30 -4.42 1.27 -13.66
N ASN A 31 -3.57 0.62 -14.46
CA ASN A 31 -3.85 0.45 -15.89
C ASN A 31 -5.10 -0.37 -16.15
N LYS A 32 -5.33 -1.42 -15.38
CA LYS A 32 -6.54 -2.25 -15.49
C LYS A 32 -7.80 -1.45 -15.17
N ILE A 33 -7.74 -0.63 -14.13
CA ILE A 33 -8.86 0.23 -13.74
C ILE A 33 -9.20 1.22 -14.85
N LEU A 34 -8.17 1.86 -15.41
CA LEU A 34 -8.37 2.86 -16.46
C LEU A 34 -8.88 2.23 -17.75
N GLU A 35 -8.42 1.04 -18.09
CA GLU A 35 -8.94 0.30 -19.23
C GLU A 35 -10.43 -0.02 -19.06
N ALA A 36 -10.82 -0.50 -17.88
CA ALA A 36 -12.20 -0.81 -17.58
C ALA A 36 -13.09 0.44 -17.59
N ALA A 37 -12.55 1.59 -17.20
CA ALA A 37 -13.26 2.85 -17.17
C ALA A 37 -13.24 3.59 -18.51
N ASN A 38 -12.48 3.06 -19.50
CA ASN A 38 -12.28 3.72 -20.80
C ASN A 38 -11.69 5.13 -20.67
N VAL A 39 -10.76 5.29 -19.76
CA VAL A 39 -10.05 6.55 -19.52
C VAL A 39 -8.64 6.44 -20.06
N ASN A 40 -8.18 7.48 -20.79
CA ASN A 40 -6.81 7.52 -21.29
C ASN A 40 -5.83 7.62 -20.10
N PRO A 41 -4.88 6.69 -19.96
CA PRO A 41 -3.94 6.73 -18.82
C PRO A 41 -3.01 7.93 -18.83
N ASP A 42 -2.85 8.60 -19.96
CA ASP A 42 -2.00 9.79 -20.08
C ASP A 42 -2.70 11.09 -19.68
N THR A 43 -4.01 11.04 -19.39
CA THR A 43 -4.76 12.20 -18.94
C THR A 43 -4.25 12.64 -17.57
N ARG A 44 -4.01 13.95 -17.40
CA ARG A 44 -3.62 14.48 -16.09
C ARG A 44 -4.81 14.41 -15.13
N VAL A 45 -4.54 14.21 -13.86
CA VAL A 45 -5.59 14.12 -12.84
C VAL A 45 -6.48 15.36 -12.86
N ARG A 46 -5.90 16.55 -13.05
CA ARG A 46 -6.64 17.82 -13.11
C ARG A 46 -7.59 17.92 -14.29
N ASP A 47 -7.35 17.14 -15.35
CA ASP A 47 -8.15 17.16 -16.57
C ASP A 47 -9.25 16.11 -16.58
N LEU A 48 -9.39 15.32 -15.52
CA LEU A 48 -10.44 14.32 -15.41
C LEU A 48 -11.78 14.98 -15.20
N THR A 49 -12.79 14.47 -15.92
CA THR A 49 -14.17 14.92 -15.68
C THR A 49 -14.74 14.26 -14.43
N ASP A 50 -15.79 14.88 -13.87
CA ASP A 50 -16.45 14.31 -12.69
C ASP A 50 -17.02 12.92 -12.96
N ASP A 51 -17.53 12.69 -14.17
CA ASP A 51 -18.05 11.38 -14.57
C ASP A 51 -16.92 10.32 -14.59
N GLU A 52 -15.77 10.68 -15.12
CA GLU A 52 -14.61 9.77 -15.15
C GLU A 52 -14.16 9.42 -13.74
N VAL A 53 -14.08 10.42 -12.86
CA VAL A 53 -13.71 10.20 -11.46
C VAL A 53 -14.71 9.26 -10.79
N LYS A 54 -15.99 9.46 -11.03
CA LYS A 54 -17.04 8.62 -10.46
C LYS A 54 -16.93 7.18 -10.92
N VAL A 55 -16.73 6.96 -12.23
CA VAL A 55 -16.60 5.60 -12.78
C VAL A 55 -15.37 4.89 -12.20
N ILE A 56 -14.25 5.57 -12.13
CA ILE A 56 -13.02 5.01 -11.54
C ILE A 56 -13.27 4.62 -10.09
N GLY A 57 -13.90 5.50 -9.32
CA GLY A 57 -14.23 5.23 -7.92
C GLY A 57 -15.14 4.03 -7.74
N GLU A 58 -16.14 3.88 -8.60
CA GLU A 58 -17.04 2.73 -8.56
C GLU A 58 -16.33 1.42 -8.86
N ILE A 59 -15.43 1.40 -9.83
CA ILE A 59 -14.66 0.21 -10.17
C ILE A 59 -13.76 -0.20 -9.00
N ILE A 60 -13.09 0.77 -8.38
CA ILE A 60 -12.24 0.50 -7.23
C ILE A 60 -13.06 -0.06 -6.06
N ALA A 61 -14.19 0.55 -5.77
CA ALA A 61 -15.05 0.10 -4.66
C ALA A 61 -15.58 -1.31 -4.87
N LYS A 62 -15.83 -1.69 -6.12
CA LYS A 62 -16.40 -2.99 -6.45
C LYS A 62 -15.35 -4.11 -6.48
N ASP A 63 -14.20 -3.88 -7.11
CA ASP A 63 -13.27 -4.95 -7.46
C ASP A 63 -11.97 -4.94 -6.66
N TYR A 64 -11.71 -3.89 -5.90
CA TYR A 64 -10.41 -3.72 -5.23
C TYR A 64 -10.58 -3.43 -3.75
N MET A 65 -9.67 -3.99 -2.96
CA MET A 65 -9.57 -3.67 -1.54
C MET A 65 -8.41 -2.69 -1.37
N VAL A 66 -8.68 -1.51 -0.86
CA VAL A 66 -7.70 -0.43 -0.79
C VAL A 66 -7.76 0.30 0.55
N GLU A 67 -6.74 1.10 0.84
CA GLU A 67 -6.65 1.98 2.00
C GLU A 67 -6.96 1.26 3.31
N GLY A 68 -7.86 1.79 4.12
CA GLY A 68 -8.14 1.25 5.44
C GLY A 68 -8.56 -0.21 5.44
N ASP A 69 -9.34 -0.63 4.46
CA ASP A 69 -9.80 -2.02 4.38
C ASP A 69 -8.64 -2.97 4.12
N LEU A 70 -7.73 -2.59 3.20
CA LEU A 70 -6.54 -3.39 2.93
C LEU A 70 -5.60 -3.40 4.13
N LYS A 71 -5.39 -2.26 4.76
CA LYS A 71 -4.54 -2.19 5.96
C LYS A 71 -5.07 -3.08 7.07
N ARG A 72 -6.38 -3.09 7.25
CA ARG A 72 -7.03 -3.95 8.24
C ARG A 72 -6.82 -5.41 7.92
N GLU A 73 -6.99 -5.81 6.66
CA GLU A 73 -6.79 -7.19 6.27
C GLU A 73 -5.36 -7.65 6.48
N VAL A 74 -4.38 -6.83 6.09
CA VAL A 74 -2.96 -7.14 6.31
C VAL A 74 -2.68 -7.32 7.80
N ALA A 75 -3.20 -6.42 8.64
CA ALA A 75 -3.03 -6.50 10.08
C ALA A 75 -3.63 -7.78 10.65
N LEU A 76 -4.82 -8.16 10.18
CA LEU A 76 -5.49 -9.40 10.61
C LEU A 76 -4.70 -10.63 10.18
N ASN A 77 -4.15 -10.62 8.97
CA ASN A 77 -3.34 -11.73 8.47
C ASN A 77 -2.07 -11.91 9.31
N ILE A 78 -1.41 -10.81 9.67
CA ILE A 78 -0.23 -10.85 10.52
C ILE A 78 -0.60 -11.36 11.91
N LYS A 79 -1.70 -10.88 12.47
CA LYS A 79 -2.19 -11.32 13.77
C LYS A 79 -2.48 -12.82 13.77
N ARG A 80 -3.10 -13.32 12.70
CA ARG A 80 -3.36 -14.75 12.54
C ARG A 80 -2.07 -15.56 12.54
N LEU A 81 -1.05 -15.10 11.82
CA LEU A 81 0.25 -15.78 11.79
C LEU A 81 0.87 -15.83 13.19
N GLN A 82 0.75 -14.75 13.96
CA GLN A 82 1.25 -14.70 15.33
C GLN A 82 0.49 -15.64 16.26
N GLU A 83 -0.81 -15.73 16.11
CA GLU A 83 -1.65 -16.60 16.94
C GLU A 83 -1.42 -18.09 16.66
N ILE A 84 -1.18 -18.43 15.40
CA ILE A 84 -0.86 -19.81 15.01
C ILE A 84 0.50 -20.23 15.56
N GLY A 85 1.40 -19.26 15.79
CA GLY A 85 2.73 -19.53 16.29
C GLY A 85 3.71 -20.07 15.25
N CYS A 86 3.43 -19.86 13.96
CA CYS A 86 4.33 -20.28 12.90
C CYS A 86 5.57 -19.38 12.86
N TYR A 87 6.60 -19.82 12.12
CA TYR A 87 7.86 -19.07 12.04
C TYR A 87 7.64 -17.62 11.60
N ARG A 88 6.85 -17.41 10.55
CA ARG A 88 6.57 -16.05 10.06
C ARG A 88 5.90 -15.18 11.12
N GLY A 89 4.96 -15.75 11.89
CA GLY A 89 4.29 -15.04 12.96
C GLY A 89 5.23 -14.64 14.07
N ILE A 90 6.16 -15.52 14.43
CA ILE A 90 7.18 -15.24 15.45
C ILE A 90 8.08 -14.09 14.97
N ARG A 91 8.47 -14.09 13.70
CA ARG A 91 9.28 -13.00 13.15
C ARG A 91 8.56 -11.66 13.20
N HIS A 92 7.25 -11.64 12.88
CA HIS A 92 6.46 -10.42 13.00
C HIS A 92 6.36 -9.94 14.44
N ARG A 93 6.18 -10.86 15.38
CA ARG A 93 6.09 -10.51 16.81
C ARG A 93 7.38 -9.87 17.30
N LYS A 94 8.51 -10.35 16.83
CA LYS A 94 9.82 -9.84 17.24
C LYS A 94 10.28 -8.63 16.43
N GLY A 95 9.53 -8.23 15.42
CA GLY A 95 9.92 -7.11 14.54
C GLY A 95 11.11 -7.41 13.68
N LEU A 96 11.29 -8.66 13.26
CA LEU A 96 12.43 -9.10 12.47
C LEU A 96 12.01 -9.41 11.02
N PRO A 97 12.98 -9.41 10.07
CA PRO A 97 12.67 -9.79 8.69
C PRO A 97 12.05 -11.17 8.61
N VAL A 98 11.06 -11.33 7.73
CA VAL A 98 10.23 -12.54 7.65
C VAL A 98 10.67 -13.50 6.55
N ARG A 99 11.42 -13.01 5.56
CA ARG A 99 11.76 -13.77 4.36
C ARG A 99 13.18 -14.33 4.36
N GLY A 100 13.72 -14.66 5.54
CA GLY A 100 15.02 -15.27 5.64
C GLY A 100 16.21 -14.33 5.45
N GLN A 101 15.98 -13.03 5.53
CA GLN A 101 17.07 -12.06 5.39
C GLN A 101 17.99 -12.10 6.61
N LYS A 102 19.23 -11.67 6.37
CA LYS A 102 20.19 -11.54 7.46
C LYS A 102 19.76 -10.43 8.42
N THR A 103 19.93 -10.67 9.71
CA THR A 103 19.54 -9.70 10.74
C THR A 103 20.73 -9.00 11.39
N LYS A 104 21.94 -9.53 11.17
CA LYS A 104 23.13 -9.03 11.84
C LYS A 104 23.54 -7.63 11.37
N THR A 105 23.27 -7.29 10.11
CA THR A 105 23.70 -6.02 9.52
C THR A 105 22.55 -5.14 9.09
N ASN A 106 21.96 -5.31 7.94
CA ASN A 106 21.16 -4.31 7.24
C ASN A 106 19.64 -4.47 7.37
N ALA A 107 19.14 -5.07 8.44
CA ALA A 107 17.70 -5.31 8.59
C ALA A 107 16.97 -4.10 9.22
N ARG A 108 17.29 -2.87 8.75
CA ARG A 108 16.79 -1.64 9.38
C ARG A 108 15.32 -1.36 9.08
N THR A 109 14.81 -1.77 7.93
CA THR A 109 13.40 -1.57 7.60
C THR A 109 12.47 -2.17 8.64
N ARG A 110 12.78 -3.36 9.13
CA ARG A 110 11.98 -4.03 10.16
C ARG A 110 12.39 -3.65 11.57
N LYS A 111 13.71 -3.58 11.80
CA LYS A 111 14.25 -3.29 13.13
C LYS A 111 14.23 -1.82 13.50
N GLY A 112 14.12 -0.96 12.50
CA GLY A 112 14.16 0.48 12.69
C GLY A 112 15.58 1.03 12.73
N PRO A 113 15.75 2.33 12.99
CA PRO A 113 17.06 2.96 13.05
C PRO A 113 17.93 2.32 14.13
N LYS A 114 19.25 2.44 13.97
CA LYS A 114 20.18 1.98 14.99
C LYS A 114 19.93 2.70 16.30
N LYS A 115 19.94 1.96 17.38
CA LYS A 115 19.81 2.52 18.72
C LYS A 115 21.02 2.17 19.55
N THR A 116 21.60 3.17 20.22
CA THR A 116 22.66 2.95 21.17
C THR A 116 22.06 2.75 22.55
N VAL A 117 22.42 1.65 23.18
CA VAL A 117 21.97 1.38 24.55
C VAL A 117 22.99 1.97 25.51
N ALA A 118 22.56 2.99 26.28
CA ALA A 118 23.47 3.79 27.09
C ALA A 118 24.33 2.99 28.07
N ASN A 119 23.80 2.00 28.71
CA ASN A 119 24.49 1.21 29.73
C ASN A 119 24.86 -0.19 29.29
N LYS A 120 24.93 -0.40 27.99
CA LYS A 120 25.24 -1.73 27.49
C LYS A 120 26.70 -2.06 27.71
N LYS A 121 26.95 -3.09 28.46
CA LYS A 121 28.27 -3.62 28.67
C LYS A 121 28.51 -4.89 27.85
N LYS A 122 29.74 -5.15 27.50
CA LYS A 122 30.08 -6.36 26.79
C LYS A 122 30.60 -7.42 27.75
#